data_0b6577723f3baa00b02f1807f4e3e7de
#
_entry.id   0b6577723f3baa00b02f1807f4e3e7de
#
_cell.length_a   1.000
_cell.length_b   1.000
_cell.length_c   1.000
_cell.angle_alpha   90.00
_cell.angle_beta   90.00
_cell.angle_gamma   90.00
#
_symmetry.space_group_name_H-M   'P 1'
#
loop_
_entity.id
_entity.type
_entity.pdbx_description
1 polymer ?
#
loop_
_entity_poly.entity_id
_entity_poly.type
_entity_poly.pdbx_seq_one_letter_code
_entity_poly.pdbx_strand_id
1 'polypeptide(L)'
;MKISSMTAEDRVRHLTEAPIPGLILELSLPTVISMLVTSLYNMVDTAFVGQLNTQSTAAVGVSFSAMALLQAVSFFFGHGSGNYISRKLGAREYENAERMAATGFFSAVFCGCVLAVLGVAFITPISRLLGSTDTILPYTIQYLRLIFIGAPFIMGSFVLNNQLRFQGSASLAMVGIALGAVLNVALDPLFIFALDMGVAGAALATVISQFVSFAALLLLTQKQAAIKIKWSRFTPKAHYFAAIFNGGIPSLCRQGMGSIATVVLNFSAGAFGGADADAAIAAMSVVGRITMFAGSALIGFGQGFQPVCGTNFGAGKKSRVREAFYFCLKLGCVTVGILSLLGMVFAPQIIALFRNDPKVVEIGTVALRAQVITLLLAIWIILTNMMLQTIGYAGQASLVAASRQGLFFIPAVFFLPQCFGLFGVQIAQSVADVFSFLLALPLALRVLKSFRTDDEPAQTR
;
A
#
# COMPACT_ATOMS: atom_id res chain seq x y z
N MET A 1 9.58 25.23 13.61
CA MET A 1 10.87 24.48 13.75
C MET A 1 10.88 23.39 12.66
N LYS A 2 11.89 23.31 11.81
CA LYS A 2 11.89 22.30 10.72
C LYS A 2 12.08 20.90 11.32
N ILE A 3 11.19 19.95 11.05
CA ILE A 3 11.22 18.56 11.54
C ILE A 3 12.57 17.88 11.29
N SER A 4 13.30 18.31 10.28
CA SER A 4 14.60 17.77 9.86
C SER A 4 15.76 17.95 10.86
N SER A 5 15.57 18.75 11.93
CA SER A 5 16.61 19.03 12.95
C SER A 5 16.22 18.58 14.37
N MET A 6 15.08 17.89 14.52
CA MET A 6 14.60 17.43 15.83
C MET A 6 15.37 16.21 16.32
N THR A 7 15.74 16.19 17.61
CA THR A 7 16.23 14.98 18.28
C THR A 7 15.14 13.91 18.37
N ALA A 8 15.50 12.68 18.74
CA ALA A 8 14.52 11.62 18.96
C ALA A 8 13.50 12.00 20.06
N GLU A 9 13.99 12.66 21.12
CA GLU A 9 13.13 13.12 22.24
C GLU A 9 12.18 14.23 21.80
N ASP A 10 12.66 15.24 21.08
CA ASP A 10 11.82 16.34 20.59
C ASP A 10 10.73 15.81 19.65
N ARG A 11 11.06 14.80 18.86
CA ARG A 11 10.12 14.18 17.93
C ARG A 11 9.04 13.36 18.66
N VAL A 12 9.44 12.59 19.67
CA VAL A 12 8.47 11.88 20.53
C VAL A 12 7.58 12.88 21.24
N ARG A 13 8.14 13.95 21.78
CA ARG A 13 7.39 15.04 22.41
C ARG A 13 6.40 15.67 21.44
N HIS A 14 6.83 16.00 20.22
CA HIS A 14 5.94 16.54 19.19
C HIS A 14 4.78 15.57 18.88
N LEU A 15 5.07 14.28 18.65
CA LEU A 15 4.05 13.26 18.35
C LEU A 15 3.07 13.00 19.51
N THR A 16 3.50 13.24 20.75
CA THR A 16 2.69 12.93 21.95
C THR A 16 2.05 14.16 22.60
N GLU A 17 2.43 15.39 22.23
CA GLU A 17 1.93 16.62 22.87
C GLU A 17 1.29 17.61 21.88
N ALA A 18 1.69 17.60 20.59
CA ALA A 18 1.10 18.50 19.61
C ALA A 18 -0.41 18.24 19.41
N PRO A 19 -1.19 19.27 19.03
CA PRO A 19 -2.62 19.11 18.75
C PRO A 19 -2.87 18.08 17.65
N ILE A 20 -3.77 17.11 17.89
CA ILE A 20 -4.05 15.98 17.00
C ILE A 20 -4.41 16.42 15.58
N PRO A 21 -5.28 17.44 15.35
CA PRO A 21 -5.65 17.83 13.98
C PRO A 21 -4.45 18.28 13.14
N GLY A 22 -3.61 19.13 13.67
CA GLY A 22 -2.40 19.62 12.98
C GLY A 22 -1.41 18.49 12.72
N LEU A 23 -1.19 17.63 13.71
CA LEU A 23 -0.26 16.51 13.64
C LEU A 23 -0.69 15.48 12.58
N ILE A 24 -1.97 15.14 12.53
CA ILE A 24 -2.50 14.21 11.52
C ILE A 24 -2.34 14.79 10.11
N LEU A 25 -2.67 16.06 9.89
CA LEU A 25 -2.50 16.69 8.58
C LEU A 25 -1.03 16.76 8.16
N GLU A 26 -0.13 17.12 9.09
CA GLU A 26 1.32 17.19 8.86
C GLU A 26 1.91 15.84 8.40
N LEU A 27 1.42 14.72 8.93
CA LEU A 27 1.91 13.39 8.60
C LEU A 27 1.13 12.74 7.45
N SER A 28 -0.17 12.99 7.35
CA SER A 28 -1.01 12.37 6.31
C SER A 28 -0.82 13.02 4.94
N LEU A 29 -0.64 14.34 4.86
CA LEU A 29 -0.50 15.01 3.57
C LEU A 29 0.71 14.50 2.77
N PRO A 30 1.93 14.42 3.33
CA PRO A 30 3.07 13.84 2.61
C PRO A 30 2.86 12.37 2.22
N THR A 31 2.20 11.57 3.08
CA THR A 31 1.96 10.15 2.77
C THR A 31 0.91 9.97 1.68
N VAL A 32 -0.15 10.77 1.66
CA VAL A 32 -1.15 10.79 0.58
C VAL A 32 -0.48 11.17 -0.74
N ILE A 33 0.32 12.24 -0.74
CA ILE A 33 1.06 12.68 -1.93
C ILE A 33 1.98 11.55 -2.41
N SER A 34 2.73 10.89 -1.52
CA SER A 34 3.61 9.77 -1.88
C SER A 34 2.84 8.62 -2.54
N MET A 35 1.68 8.26 -2.00
CA MET A 35 0.86 7.17 -2.56
C MET A 35 0.25 7.55 -3.91
N LEU A 36 -0.22 8.78 -4.07
CA LEU A 36 -0.73 9.28 -5.35
C LEU A 36 0.37 9.37 -6.41
N VAL A 37 1.54 9.88 -6.05
CA VAL A 37 2.72 9.93 -6.95
C VAL A 37 3.12 8.52 -7.38
N THR A 38 3.14 7.55 -6.44
CA THR A 38 3.43 6.15 -6.74
C THR A 38 2.41 5.55 -7.72
N SER A 39 1.12 5.80 -7.51
CA SER A 39 0.08 5.34 -8.44
C SER A 39 0.19 5.99 -9.80
N LEU A 40 0.50 7.28 -9.85
CA LEU A 40 0.63 8.04 -11.08
C LEU A 40 1.82 7.56 -11.92
N TYR A 41 3.00 7.41 -11.32
CA TYR A 41 4.17 6.96 -12.09
C TYR A 41 3.96 5.53 -12.64
N ASN A 42 3.32 4.63 -11.89
CA ASN A 42 2.98 3.29 -12.40
C ASN A 42 2.04 3.35 -13.62
N MET A 43 1.11 4.31 -13.65
CA MET A 43 0.24 4.52 -14.80
C MET A 43 1.01 5.06 -16.01
N VAL A 44 1.93 5.99 -15.77
CA VAL A 44 2.78 6.62 -16.82
C VAL A 44 3.73 5.58 -17.41
N ASP A 45 4.41 4.78 -16.60
CA ASP A 45 5.28 3.68 -17.03
C ASP A 45 4.50 2.69 -17.93
N THR A 46 3.32 2.27 -17.48
CA THR A 46 2.45 1.39 -18.28
C THR A 46 2.04 2.04 -19.62
N ALA A 47 1.80 3.36 -19.63
CA ALA A 47 1.45 4.09 -20.85
C ALA A 47 2.62 4.16 -21.85
N PHE A 48 3.85 4.37 -21.39
CA PHE A 48 5.04 4.35 -22.26
C PHE A 48 5.29 2.98 -22.86
N VAL A 49 5.25 1.92 -22.05
CA VAL A 49 5.40 0.55 -22.55
C VAL A 49 4.28 0.17 -23.53
N GLY A 50 3.06 0.68 -23.30
CA GLY A 50 1.91 0.48 -24.18
C GLY A 50 2.10 1.03 -25.61
N GLN A 51 3.06 1.93 -25.83
CA GLN A 51 3.38 2.48 -27.15
C GLN A 51 4.36 1.62 -27.96
N LEU A 52 5.03 0.63 -27.34
CA LEU A 52 5.99 -0.25 -28.02
C LEU A 52 5.28 -1.22 -28.97
N ASN A 53 4.79 -2.31 -28.40
CA ASN A 53 4.04 -3.35 -29.10
C ASN A 53 3.19 -4.16 -28.11
N THR A 54 2.28 -4.98 -28.66
CA THR A 54 1.37 -5.79 -27.85
C THR A 54 2.11 -6.79 -26.96
N GLN A 55 3.21 -7.39 -27.46
CA GLN A 55 3.99 -8.38 -26.72
C GLN A 55 4.70 -7.73 -25.52
N SER A 56 5.27 -6.56 -25.69
CA SER A 56 5.91 -5.77 -24.62
C SER A 56 4.91 -5.39 -23.53
N THR A 57 3.74 -4.90 -23.93
CA THR A 57 2.66 -4.54 -23.00
C THR A 57 2.19 -5.76 -22.22
N ALA A 58 2.00 -6.89 -22.89
CA ALA A 58 1.61 -8.15 -22.25
C ALA A 58 2.70 -8.66 -21.27
N ALA A 59 3.98 -8.56 -21.65
CA ALA A 59 5.11 -8.96 -20.82
C ALA A 59 5.19 -8.15 -19.53
N VAL A 60 5.03 -6.81 -19.60
CA VAL A 60 5.00 -5.96 -18.41
C VAL A 60 3.76 -6.24 -17.56
N GLY A 61 2.60 -6.48 -18.18
CA GLY A 61 1.38 -6.89 -17.47
C GLY A 61 1.58 -8.16 -16.64
N VAL A 62 2.20 -9.19 -17.22
CA VAL A 62 2.54 -10.43 -16.52
C VAL A 62 3.57 -10.17 -15.40
N SER A 63 4.58 -9.35 -15.67
CA SER A 63 5.65 -9.00 -14.72
C SER A 63 5.15 -8.20 -13.52
N PHE A 64 4.01 -7.50 -13.64
CA PHE A 64 3.40 -6.74 -12.55
C PHE A 64 3.12 -7.62 -11.32
N SER A 65 2.77 -8.89 -11.51
CA SER A 65 2.56 -9.84 -10.42
C SER A 65 3.84 -10.09 -9.60
N ALA A 66 4.99 -10.19 -10.24
CA ALA A 66 6.28 -10.32 -9.55
C ALA A 66 6.65 -9.03 -8.79
N MET A 67 6.41 -7.86 -9.40
CA MET A 67 6.62 -6.57 -8.74
C MET A 67 5.70 -6.40 -7.52
N ALA A 68 4.44 -6.81 -7.63
CA ALA A 68 3.50 -6.79 -6.52
C ALA A 68 3.95 -7.70 -5.36
N LEU A 69 4.54 -8.86 -5.66
CA LEU A 69 5.12 -9.75 -4.65
C LEU A 69 6.32 -9.10 -3.96
N LEU A 70 7.26 -8.51 -4.72
CA LEU A 70 8.39 -7.77 -4.15
C LEU A 70 7.93 -6.63 -3.24
N GLN A 71 6.90 -5.91 -3.66
CA GLN A 71 6.31 -4.83 -2.88
C GLN A 71 5.62 -5.35 -1.61
N ALA A 72 4.89 -6.47 -1.70
CA ALA A 72 4.24 -7.09 -0.56
C ALA A 72 5.25 -7.53 0.52
N VAL A 73 6.36 -8.17 0.10
CA VAL A 73 7.46 -8.55 1.00
C VAL A 73 8.16 -7.30 1.58
N SER A 74 8.31 -6.25 0.78
CA SER A 74 8.87 -4.97 1.25
C SER A 74 8.00 -4.33 2.34
N PHE A 75 6.69 -4.33 2.15
CA PHE A 75 5.74 -3.85 3.16
C PHE A 75 5.69 -4.74 4.41
N PHE A 76 5.88 -6.05 4.25
CA PHE A 76 6.01 -6.96 5.38
C PHE A 76 7.14 -6.53 6.32
N PHE A 77 8.35 -6.32 5.80
CA PHE A 77 9.49 -5.84 6.61
C PHE A 77 9.31 -4.39 7.05
N GLY A 78 8.81 -3.52 6.17
CA GLY A 78 8.64 -2.10 6.42
C GLY A 78 7.63 -1.79 7.50
N HIS A 79 6.41 -2.34 7.41
CA HIS A 79 5.38 -2.17 8.43
C HIS A 79 5.68 -2.98 9.69
N GLY A 80 6.25 -4.20 9.53
CA GLY A 80 6.64 -5.03 10.67
C GLY A 80 7.63 -4.33 11.58
N SER A 81 8.73 -3.83 11.02
CA SER A 81 9.72 -3.07 11.79
C SER A 81 9.20 -1.69 12.22
N GLY A 82 8.50 -0.97 11.33
CA GLY A 82 8.02 0.38 11.58
C GLY A 82 7.03 0.47 12.74
N ASN A 83 6.06 -0.43 12.82
CA ASN A 83 5.10 -0.50 13.92
C ASN A 83 5.80 -0.73 15.28
N TYR A 84 6.81 -1.58 15.31
CA TYR A 84 7.59 -1.80 16.53
C TYR A 84 8.39 -0.56 16.89
N ILE A 85 9.06 0.07 15.91
CA ILE A 85 9.85 1.30 16.10
C ILE A 85 8.97 2.40 16.71
N SER A 86 7.79 2.66 16.15
CA SER A 86 6.91 3.74 16.64
C SER A 86 6.49 3.52 18.11
N ARG A 87 6.13 2.26 18.48
CA ARG A 87 5.80 1.93 19.88
C ARG A 87 6.99 2.11 20.82
N LYS A 88 8.19 1.64 20.41
CA LYS A 88 9.40 1.73 21.23
C LYS A 88 9.89 3.17 21.38
N LEU A 89 9.74 3.99 20.34
CA LEU A 89 9.97 5.43 20.43
C LEU A 89 9.05 6.08 21.46
N GLY A 90 7.75 5.77 21.43
CA GLY A 90 6.78 6.26 22.41
C GLY A 90 7.11 5.84 23.84
N ALA A 91 7.57 4.60 24.03
CA ALA A 91 8.04 4.07 25.30
C ALA A 91 9.43 4.60 25.73
N ARG A 92 10.08 5.45 24.91
CA ARG A 92 11.45 5.96 25.08
C ARG A 92 12.54 4.86 25.12
N GLU A 93 12.25 3.70 24.57
CA GLU A 93 13.18 2.59 24.42
C GLU A 93 14.00 2.71 23.11
N TYR A 94 14.81 3.74 22.99
CA TYR A 94 15.53 4.10 21.74
C TYR A 94 16.45 2.99 21.26
N GLU A 95 17.14 2.30 22.15
CA GLU A 95 18.03 1.19 21.78
C GLU A 95 17.30 0.04 21.11
N ASN A 96 16.13 -0.34 21.62
CA ASN A 96 15.29 -1.37 21.00
C ASN A 96 14.75 -0.92 19.64
N ALA A 97 14.44 0.37 19.48
CA ALA A 97 14.03 0.95 18.21
C ALA A 97 15.19 0.93 17.19
N GLU A 98 16.43 1.26 17.59
CA GLU A 98 17.63 1.18 16.73
C GLU A 98 17.91 -0.25 16.28
N ARG A 99 17.85 -1.22 17.21
CA ARG A 99 18.06 -2.64 16.91
C ARG A 99 17.01 -3.16 15.92
N MET A 100 15.74 -2.79 16.12
CA MET A 100 14.68 -3.16 15.18
C MET A 100 14.85 -2.49 13.81
N ALA A 101 15.23 -1.22 13.76
CA ALA A 101 15.46 -0.51 12.49
C ALA A 101 16.56 -1.20 11.67
N ALA A 102 17.69 -1.50 12.30
CA ALA A 102 18.78 -2.21 11.66
C ALA A 102 18.37 -3.64 11.25
N THR A 103 17.74 -4.39 12.15
CA THR A 103 17.32 -5.78 11.87
C THR A 103 16.30 -5.83 10.72
N GLY A 104 15.29 -4.98 10.74
CA GLY A 104 14.29 -4.92 9.67
C GLY A 104 14.88 -4.54 8.32
N PHE A 105 15.76 -3.53 8.30
CA PHE A 105 16.41 -3.06 7.08
C PHE A 105 17.35 -4.11 6.47
N PHE A 106 18.31 -4.61 7.23
CA PHE A 106 19.29 -5.57 6.71
C PHE A 106 18.66 -6.91 6.35
N SER A 107 17.66 -7.37 7.09
CA SER A 107 16.91 -8.58 6.74
C SER A 107 16.12 -8.41 5.44
N ALA A 108 15.54 -7.23 5.20
CA ALA A 108 14.83 -6.96 3.96
C ALA A 108 15.79 -6.90 2.75
N VAL A 109 16.95 -6.23 2.90
CA VAL A 109 17.97 -6.18 1.85
C VAL A 109 18.52 -7.58 1.56
N PHE A 110 18.80 -8.37 2.61
CA PHE A 110 19.22 -9.77 2.45
C PHE A 110 18.15 -10.62 1.73
N CYS A 111 16.89 -10.49 2.12
CA CYS A 111 15.78 -11.15 1.43
C CYS A 111 15.71 -10.71 -0.04
N GLY A 112 15.92 -9.42 -0.32
CA GLY A 112 16.01 -8.88 -1.68
C GLY A 112 17.16 -9.49 -2.49
N CYS A 113 18.33 -9.69 -1.87
CA CYS A 113 19.46 -10.39 -2.51
C CYS A 113 19.12 -11.86 -2.81
N VAL A 114 18.47 -12.56 -1.89
CA VAL A 114 18.01 -13.94 -2.11
C VAL A 114 17.00 -14.00 -3.25
N LEU A 115 16.03 -13.10 -3.27
CA LEU A 115 15.04 -13.01 -4.36
C LEU A 115 15.70 -12.63 -5.69
N ALA A 116 16.74 -11.80 -5.69
CA ALA A 116 17.51 -11.48 -6.89
C ALA A 116 18.19 -12.73 -7.46
N VAL A 117 18.91 -13.48 -6.62
CA VAL A 117 19.61 -14.70 -7.04
C VAL A 117 18.63 -15.78 -7.53
N LEU A 118 17.60 -16.07 -6.73
CA LEU A 118 16.59 -17.08 -7.11
C LEU A 118 15.76 -16.62 -8.31
N GLY A 119 15.37 -15.34 -8.36
CA GLY A 119 14.59 -14.78 -9.46
C GLY A 119 15.34 -14.82 -10.79
N VAL A 120 16.64 -14.54 -10.80
CA VAL A 120 17.48 -14.65 -12.01
C VAL A 120 17.79 -16.10 -12.35
N ALA A 121 18.11 -16.94 -11.36
CA ALA A 121 18.40 -18.36 -11.59
C ALA A 121 17.19 -19.14 -12.16
N PHE A 122 16.00 -18.85 -11.68
CA PHE A 122 14.76 -19.51 -12.08
C PHE A 122 13.86 -18.61 -12.94
N ILE A 123 14.43 -17.69 -13.69
CA ILE A 123 13.65 -16.66 -14.40
C ILE A 123 12.66 -17.25 -15.42
N THR A 124 13.04 -18.26 -16.16
CA THR A 124 12.18 -18.91 -17.16
C THR A 124 10.99 -19.62 -16.52
N PRO A 125 11.16 -20.54 -15.54
CA PRO A 125 10.01 -21.15 -14.86
C PRO A 125 9.13 -20.13 -14.13
N ILE A 126 9.71 -19.09 -13.52
CA ILE A 126 8.94 -18.03 -12.90
C ILE A 126 8.10 -17.27 -13.94
N SER A 127 8.69 -16.87 -15.06
CA SER A 127 7.96 -16.18 -16.14
C SER A 127 6.79 -17.03 -16.68
N ARG A 128 7.00 -18.32 -16.84
CA ARG A 128 5.93 -19.22 -17.25
C ARG A 128 4.83 -19.38 -16.20
N LEU A 129 5.20 -19.50 -14.94
CA LEU A 129 4.26 -19.58 -13.81
C LEU A 129 3.39 -18.31 -13.73
N LEU A 130 3.96 -17.14 -14.06
CA LEU A 130 3.25 -15.87 -14.10
C LEU A 130 2.29 -15.75 -15.31
N GLY A 131 2.35 -16.69 -16.27
CA GLY A 131 1.45 -16.72 -17.42
C GLY A 131 2.08 -16.28 -18.74
N SER A 132 3.42 -16.24 -18.86
CA SER A 132 4.09 -15.91 -20.12
C SER A 132 3.92 -17.02 -21.14
N THR A 133 3.38 -16.66 -22.31
CA THR A 133 3.36 -17.50 -23.52
C THR A 133 4.71 -17.50 -24.21
N ASP A 134 4.93 -18.40 -25.17
CA ASP A 134 6.21 -18.48 -25.90
C ASP A 134 6.55 -17.16 -26.63
N THR A 135 5.54 -16.43 -27.09
CA THR A 135 5.70 -15.17 -27.81
C THR A 135 6.12 -13.99 -26.92
N ILE A 136 5.66 -13.95 -25.68
CA ILE A 136 5.97 -12.85 -24.73
C ILE A 136 7.12 -13.20 -23.80
N LEU A 137 7.51 -14.47 -23.68
CA LEU A 137 8.52 -14.97 -22.76
C LEU A 137 9.87 -14.22 -22.89
N PRO A 138 10.42 -13.95 -24.09
CA PRO A 138 11.67 -13.20 -24.21
C PRO A 138 11.61 -11.80 -23.60
N TYR A 139 10.50 -11.08 -23.81
CA TYR A 139 10.26 -9.75 -23.25
C TYR A 139 10.09 -9.78 -21.73
N THR A 140 9.36 -10.78 -21.22
CA THR A 140 9.18 -10.99 -19.79
C THR A 140 10.51 -11.27 -19.08
N ILE A 141 11.36 -12.12 -19.68
CA ILE A 141 12.69 -12.43 -19.15
C ILE A 141 13.58 -11.17 -19.12
N GLN A 142 13.58 -10.38 -20.20
CA GLN A 142 14.37 -9.14 -20.24
C GLN A 142 13.94 -8.17 -19.16
N TYR A 143 12.64 -7.98 -18.95
CA TYR A 143 12.10 -7.09 -17.93
C TYR A 143 12.38 -7.61 -16.52
N LEU A 144 11.97 -8.83 -16.21
CA LEU A 144 12.07 -9.42 -14.87
C LEU A 144 13.52 -9.61 -14.41
N ARG A 145 14.45 -9.89 -15.32
CA ARG A 145 15.88 -10.03 -14.98
C ARG A 145 16.41 -8.75 -14.31
N LEU A 146 16.13 -7.60 -14.90
CA LEU A 146 16.51 -6.30 -14.34
C LEU A 146 15.79 -6.01 -13.03
N ILE A 147 14.49 -6.24 -12.97
CA ILE A 147 13.69 -6.04 -11.74
C ILE A 147 14.23 -6.90 -10.59
N PHE A 148 14.54 -8.20 -10.82
CA PHE A 148 15.09 -9.05 -9.78
C PHE A 148 16.49 -8.59 -9.33
N ILE A 149 17.36 -8.16 -10.26
CA ILE A 149 18.67 -7.55 -9.90
C ILE A 149 18.45 -6.31 -9.04
N GLY A 150 17.44 -5.52 -9.32
CA GLY A 150 17.06 -4.33 -8.53
C GLY A 150 16.37 -4.63 -7.19
N ALA A 151 15.95 -5.88 -6.93
CA ALA A 151 15.13 -6.22 -5.76
C ALA A 151 15.70 -5.77 -4.41
N PRO A 152 17.01 -5.87 -4.12
CA PRO A 152 17.58 -5.37 -2.86
C PRO A 152 17.36 -3.88 -2.66
N PHE A 153 17.49 -3.09 -3.71
CA PHE A 153 17.31 -1.63 -3.68
C PHE A 153 15.84 -1.27 -3.54
N ILE A 154 14.95 -1.97 -4.27
CA ILE A 154 13.51 -1.81 -4.17
C ILE A 154 13.05 -2.09 -2.73
N MET A 155 13.43 -3.24 -2.17
CA MET A 155 13.04 -3.62 -0.82
C MET A 155 13.64 -2.68 0.23
N GLY A 156 14.92 -2.31 0.09
CA GLY A 156 15.57 -1.36 0.97
C GLY A 156 14.90 0.02 0.95
N SER A 157 14.55 0.54 -0.23
CA SER A 157 13.85 1.81 -0.41
C SER A 157 12.50 1.81 0.31
N PHE A 158 11.67 0.78 0.10
CA PHE A 158 10.37 0.67 0.76
C PHE A 158 10.47 0.55 2.28
N VAL A 159 11.45 -0.21 2.79
CA VAL A 159 11.65 -0.34 4.25
C VAL A 159 12.11 0.97 4.86
N LEU A 160 13.08 1.67 4.25
CA LEU A 160 13.52 2.99 4.71
C LEU A 160 12.40 4.02 4.72
N ASN A 161 11.60 4.05 3.66
CA ASN A 161 10.43 4.90 3.57
C ASN A 161 9.45 4.65 4.72
N ASN A 162 9.11 3.39 4.97
CA ASN A 162 8.21 3.01 6.06
C ASN A 162 8.82 3.36 7.43
N GLN A 163 10.07 3.03 7.69
CA GLN A 163 10.72 3.33 8.96
C GLN A 163 10.82 4.83 9.23
N LEU A 164 11.14 5.65 8.22
CA LEU A 164 11.12 7.12 8.35
C LEU A 164 9.73 7.64 8.71
N ARG A 165 8.71 7.13 8.05
CA ARG A 165 7.32 7.52 8.30
C ARG A 165 6.89 7.16 9.73
N PHE A 166 7.18 5.94 10.19
CA PHE A 166 6.85 5.48 11.54
C PHE A 166 7.61 6.22 12.65
N GLN A 167 8.70 6.90 12.31
CA GLN A 167 9.41 7.83 13.19
C GLN A 167 8.83 9.26 13.17
N GLY A 168 7.71 9.49 12.47
CA GLY A 168 7.11 10.82 12.31
C GLY A 168 7.80 11.69 11.25
N SER A 169 8.61 11.12 10.35
CA SER A 169 9.34 11.85 9.30
C SER A 169 8.70 11.64 7.92
N ALA A 170 7.38 11.76 7.82
CA ALA A 170 6.63 11.52 6.60
C ALA A 170 7.10 12.38 5.41
N SER A 171 7.47 13.64 5.66
CA SER A 171 7.99 14.53 4.60
C SER A 171 9.32 14.06 4.03
N LEU A 172 10.23 13.52 4.86
CA LEU A 172 11.50 12.94 4.38
C LEU A 172 11.26 11.69 3.56
N ALA A 173 10.33 10.84 4.01
CA ALA A 173 9.90 9.66 3.29
C ALA A 173 9.31 10.01 1.90
N MET A 174 8.49 11.06 1.84
CA MET A 174 7.91 11.58 0.60
C MET A 174 8.99 12.04 -0.39
N VAL A 175 9.99 12.79 0.07
CA VAL A 175 11.07 13.30 -0.80
C VAL A 175 11.79 12.15 -1.51
N GLY A 176 12.11 11.07 -0.79
CA GLY A 176 12.79 9.91 -1.39
C GLY A 176 11.95 9.22 -2.47
N ILE A 177 10.66 9.01 -2.23
CA ILE A 177 9.75 8.41 -3.22
C ILE A 177 9.52 9.35 -4.41
N ALA A 178 9.27 10.62 -4.15
CA ALA A 178 9.03 11.60 -5.22
C ALA A 178 10.24 11.73 -6.15
N LEU A 179 11.46 11.73 -5.59
CA LEU A 179 12.69 11.76 -6.37
C LEU A 179 12.78 10.53 -7.31
N GLY A 180 12.52 9.33 -6.78
CA GLY A 180 12.49 8.10 -7.60
C GLY A 180 11.43 8.16 -8.70
N ALA A 181 10.22 8.61 -8.37
CA ALA A 181 9.11 8.69 -9.33
C ALA A 181 9.38 9.70 -10.45
N VAL A 182 9.87 10.89 -10.12
CA VAL A 182 10.22 11.92 -11.12
C VAL A 182 11.34 11.41 -12.04
N LEU A 183 12.36 10.76 -11.46
CA LEU A 183 13.46 10.21 -12.24
C LEU A 183 12.99 9.07 -13.16
N ASN A 184 12.09 8.20 -12.70
CA ASN A 184 11.53 7.13 -13.52
C ASN A 184 10.78 7.69 -14.75
N VAL A 185 9.87 8.65 -14.54
CA VAL A 185 9.13 9.31 -15.64
C VAL A 185 10.06 9.99 -16.65
N ALA A 186 11.20 10.51 -16.19
CA ALA A 186 12.20 11.12 -17.07
C ALA A 186 13.06 10.08 -17.82
N LEU A 187 13.42 8.98 -17.18
CA LEU A 187 14.27 7.94 -17.76
C LEU A 187 13.51 7.00 -18.70
N ASP A 188 12.21 6.77 -18.48
CA ASP A 188 11.41 5.90 -19.32
C ASP A 188 11.49 6.27 -20.81
N PRO A 189 11.13 7.51 -21.24
CA PRO A 189 11.21 7.86 -22.65
C PRO A 189 12.65 7.85 -23.19
N LEU A 190 13.64 8.16 -22.35
CA LEU A 190 15.05 8.12 -22.74
C LEU A 190 15.50 6.69 -23.06
N PHE A 191 15.22 5.72 -22.18
CA PHE A 191 15.68 4.34 -22.38
C PHE A 191 14.78 3.56 -23.33
N ILE A 192 13.48 3.79 -23.30
CA ILE A 192 12.52 3.06 -24.14
C ILE A 192 12.68 3.49 -25.61
N PHE A 193 12.68 4.81 -25.88
CA PHE A 193 12.60 5.34 -27.25
C PHE A 193 13.91 5.90 -27.76
N ALA A 194 14.59 6.77 -26.99
CA ALA A 194 15.80 7.43 -27.49
C ALA A 194 17.01 6.48 -27.59
N LEU A 195 17.13 5.51 -26.69
CA LEU A 195 18.17 4.47 -26.70
C LEU A 195 17.67 3.12 -27.29
N ASP A 196 16.43 3.07 -27.74
CA ASP A 196 15.79 1.89 -28.39
C ASP A 196 15.93 0.58 -27.59
N MET A 197 15.93 0.69 -26.23
CA MET A 197 16.05 -0.47 -25.36
C MET A 197 14.70 -1.21 -25.14
N GLY A 198 13.59 -0.62 -25.61
CA GLY A 198 12.26 -1.22 -25.48
C GLY A 198 11.89 -1.56 -24.02
N VAL A 199 11.41 -2.79 -23.80
CA VAL A 199 10.97 -3.28 -22.47
C VAL A 199 12.11 -3.31 -21.44
N ALA A 200 13.34 -3.63 -21.88
CA ALA A 200 14.51 -3.60 -20.99
C ALA A 200 14.81 -2.17 -20.52
N GLY A 201 14.54 -1.17 -21.36
CA GLY A 201 14.68 0.23 -21.01
C GLY A 201 13.75 0.67 -19.86
N ALA A 202 12.47 0.26 -19.92
CA ALA A 202 11.51 0.51 -18.84
C ALA A 202 11.96 -0.13 -17.51
N ALA A 203 12.40 -1.39 -17.55
CA ALA A 203 12.92 -2.08 -16.37
C ALA A 203 14.16 -1.39 -15.80
N LEU A 204 15.09 -0.96 -16.67
CA LEU A 204 16.31 -0.28 -16.26
C LEU A 204 16.00 1.09 -15.65
N ALA A 205 15.10 1.87 -16.23
CA ALA A 205 14.62 3.13 -15.68
C ALA A 205 14.05 2.94 -14.27
N THR A 206 13.23 1.92 -14.10
CA THR A 206 12.66 1.57 -12.78
C THR A 206 13.76 1.22 -11.78
N VAL A 207 14.73 0.37 -12.13
CA VAL A 207 15.79 -0.05 -11.20
C VAL A 207 16.71 1.12 -10.84
N ILE A 208 17.10 1.96 -11.78
CA ILE A 208 17.92 3.15 -11.51
C ILE A 208 17.17 4.11 -10.60
N SER A 209 15.91 4.35 -10.87
CA SER A 209 15.05 5.24 -10.06
C SER A 209 14.88 4.73 -8.65
N GLN A 210 14.69 3.43 -8.48
CA GLN A 210 14.61 2.80 -7.16
C GLN A 210 15.96 2.82 -6.43
N PHE A 211 17.07 2.65 -7.14
CA PHE A 211 18.42 2.79 -6.55
C PHE A 211 18.66 4.23 -6.06
N VAL A 212 18.31 5.24 -6.85
CA VAL A 212 18.44 6.65 -6.45
C VAL A 212 17.52 6.97 -5.26
N SER A 213 16.27 6.49 -5.28
CA SER A 213 15.36 6.59 -4.16
C SER A 213 15.92 5.94 -2.89
N PHE A 214 16.47 4.72 -3.01
CA PHE A 214 17.13 4.01 -1.93
C PHE A 214 18.31 4.79 -1.35
N ALA A 215 19.20 5.28 -2.21
CA ALA A 215 20.37 6.07 -1.79
C ALA A 215 19.96 7.37 -1.09
N ALA A 216 18.96 8.08 -1.64
CA ALA A 216 18.43 9.29 -1.05
C ALA A 216 17.79 9.03 0.33
N LEU A 217 16.94 8.01 0.44
CA LEU A 217 16.31 7.64 1.70
C LEU A 217 17.34 7.20 2.75
N LEU A 218 18.37 6.45 2.34
CA LEU A 218 19.46 6.05 3.24
C LEU A 218 20.23 7.27 3.76
N LEU A 219 20.59 8.20 2.88
CA LEU A 219 21.26 9.45 3.26
C LEU A 219 20.39 10.31 4.20
N LEU A 220 19.09 10.45 3.90
CA LEU A 220 18.16 11.17 4.74
C LEU A 220 18.00 10.50 6.11
N THR A 221 17.93 9.16 6.14
CA THR A 221 17.88 8.39 7.38
C THR A 221 19.13 8.62 8.23
N GLN A 222 20.32 8.58 7.65
CA GLN A 222 21.57 8.78 8.38
C GLN A 222 21.76 10.21 8.87
N LYS A 223 21.27 11.21 8.13
CA LYS A 223 21.49 12.62 8.47
C LYS A 223 20.37 13.22 9.35
N GLN A 224 19.11 12.83 9.14
CA GLN A 224 17.95 13.57 9.65
C GLN A 224 16.90 12.72 10.39
N ALA A 225 17.02 11.38 10.38
CA ALA A 225 16.07 10.54 11.12
C ALA A 225 16.37 10.53 12.62
N ALA A 226 15.32 10.26 13.41
CA ALA A 226 15.44 10.06 14.86
C ALA A 226 16.27 8.82 15.19
N ILE A 227 16.03 7.75 14.44
CA ILE A 227 16.73 6.46 14.55
C ILE A 227 17.57 6.25 13.29
N LYS A 228 18.88 6.10 13.48
CA LYS A 228 19.83 5.85 12.41
C LYS A 228 20.06 4.35 12.23
N ILE A 229 20.28 3.92 11.01
CA ILE A 229 20.60 2.51 10.71
C ILE A 229 22.11 2.32 10.85
N LYS A 230 22.51 1.43 11.75
CA LYS A 230 23.91 1.06 11.99
C LYS A 230 24.04 -0.46 11.93
N TRP A 231 25.07 -0.95 11.23
CA TRP A 231 25.36 -2.38 11.17
C TRP A 231 25.61 -2.98 12.56
N SER A 232 26.27 -2.24 13.46
CA SER A 232 26.54 -2.66 14.84
C SER A 232 25.28 -2.92 15.68
N ARG A 233 24.11 -2.42 15.26
CA ARG A 233 22.80 -2.61 15.90
C ARG A 233 22.00 -3.77 15.30
N PHE A 234 22.51 -4.40 14.24
CA PHE A 234 21.86 -5.59 13.68
C PHE A 234 21.84 -6.71 14.72
N THR A 235 20.65 -7.15 15.09
CA THR A 235 20.42 -8.09 16.18
C THR A 235 19.45 -9.18 15.73
N PRO A 236 19.91 -10.29 15.13
CA PRO A 236 19.03 -11.33 14.59
C PRO A 236 18.50 -12.25 15.72
N LYS A 237 17.77 -11.69 16.68
CA LYS A 237 17.10 -12.46 17.76
C LYS A 237 15.67 -12.79 17.36
N ALA A 238 15.18 -13.96 17.76
CA ALA A 238 13.85 -14.47 17.45
C ALA A 238 12.72 -13.48 17.75
N HIS A 239 12.80 -12.73 18.86
CA HIS A 239 11.75 -11.79 19.24
C HIS A 239 11.61 -10.60 18.26
N TYR A 240 12.72 -10.14 17.62
CA TYR A 240 12.64 -9.10 16.59
C TYR A 240 11.99 -9.64 15.32
N PHE A 241 12.32 -10.86 14.89
CA PHE A 241 11.66 -11.51 13.76
C PHE A 241 10.18 -11.79 14.03
N ALA A 242 9.84 -12.25 15.23
CA ALA A 242 8.44 -12.42 15.64
C ALA A 242 7.67 -11.09 15.61
N ALA A 243 8.29 -9.99 16.02
CA ALA A 243 7.68 -8.66 15.96
C ALA A 243 7.52 -8.17 14.52
N ILE A 244 8.51 -8.41 13.64
CA ILE A 244 8.40 -8.13 12.19
C ILE A 244 7.28 -8.96 11.58
N PHE A 245 7.20 -10.25 11.88
CA PHE A 245 6.17 -11.14 11.40
C PHE A 245 4.78 -10.65 11.81
N ASN A 246 4.56 -10.44 13.10
CA ASN A 246 3.27 -10.01 13.64
C ASN A 246 2.83 -8.64 13.08
N GLY A 247 3.76 -7.69 12.93
CA GLY A 247 3.46 -6.38 12.39
C GLY A 247 3.36 -6.35 10.86
N GLY A 248 3.98 -7.30 10.17
CA GLY A 248 4.08 -7.36 8.70
C GLY A 248 2.98 -8.19 8.04
N ILE A 249 2.54 -9.29 8.65
CA ILE A 249 1.52 -10.20 8.11
C ILE A 249 0.24 -9.48 7.64
N PRO A 250 -0.34 -8.52 8.39
CA PRO A 250 -1.53 -7.84 7.91
C PRO A 250 -1.31 -7.13 6.57
N SER A 251 -0.12 -6.57 6.36
CA SER A 251 0.22 -5.91 5.09
C SER A 251 0.43 -6.90 3.95
N LEU A 252 1.04 -8.04 4.23
CA LEU A 252 1.20 -9.13 3.26
C LEU A 252 -0.17 -9.69 2.84
N CYS A 253 -1.08 -9.91 3.80
CA CYS A 253 -2.45 -10.35 3.52
C CYS A 253 -3.19 -9.34 2.64
N ARG A 254 -3.10 -8.04 2.97
CA ARG A 254 -3.77 -6.99 2.19
C ARG A 254 -3.29 -6.95 0.73
N GLN A 255 -1.97 -6.98 0.51
CA GLN A 255 -1.41 -6.91 -0.85
C GLN A 255 -1.65 -8.20 -1.63
N GLY A 256 -1.46 -9.36 -0.99
CA GLY A 256 -1.66 -10.66 -1.63
C GLY A 256 -3.11 -10.90 -2.04
N MET A 257 -4.05 -10.60 -1.14
CA MET A 257 -5.48 -10.74 -1.46
C MET A 257 -5.92 -9.79 -2.57
N GLY A 258 -5.36 -8.57 -2.64
CA GLY A 258 -5.65 -7.61 -3.70
C GLY A 258 -5.29 -8.13 -5.10
N SER A 259 -4.15 -8.78 -5.23
CA SER A 259 -3.73 -9.37 -6.51
C SER A 259 -4.65 -10.52 -6.93
N ILE A 260 -5.00 -11.41 -6.01
CA ILE A 260 -5.92 -12.52 -6.26
C ILE A 260 -7.31 -11.99 -6.63
N ALA A 261 -7.81 -11.01 -5.89
CA ALA A 261 -9.11 -10.39 -6.13
C ALA A 261 -9.25 -9.83 -7.55
N THR A 262 -8.20 -9.17 -8.06
CA THR A 262 -8.19 -8.62 -9.43
C THR A 262 -8.32 -9.71 -10.48
N VAL A 263 -7.58 -10.82 -10.34
CA VAL A 263 -7.66 -11.96 -11.27
C VAL A 263 -9.06 -12.57 -11.26
N VAL A 264 -9.61 -12.83 -10.08
CA VAL A 264 -10.93 -13.44 -9.92
C VAL A 264 -12.03 -12.52 -10.46
N LEU A 265 -11.92 -11.20 -10.26
CA LEU A 265 -12.86 -10.21 -10.78
C LEU A 265 -12.89 -10.22 -12.31
N ASN A 266 -11.73 -10.19 -12.97
CA ASN A 266 -11.64 -10.17 -14.41
C ASN A 266 -12.18 -11.48 -15.03
N PHE A 267 -11.87 -12.62 -14.40
CA PHE A 267 -12.41 -13.91 -14.81
C PHE A 267 -13.95 -13.92 -14.72
N SER A 268 -14.50 -13.46 -13.61
CA SER A 268 -15.95 -13.40 -13.40
C SER A 268 -16.64 -12.43 -14.37
N ALA A 269 -16.03 -11.25 -14.63
CA ALA A 269 -16.55 -10.28 -15.58
C ALA A 269 -16.63 -10.87 -17.02
N GLY A 270 -15.62 -11.62 -17.43
CA GLY A 270 -15.62 -12.33 -18.71
C GLY A 270 -16.66 -13.44 -18.77
N ALA A 271 -16.78 -14.25 -17.71
CA ALA A 271 -17.70 -15.39 -17.68
C ALA A 271 -19.18 -14.98 -17.69
N PHE A 272 -19.53 -13.87 -17.03
CA PHE A 272 -20.91 -13.38 -16.88
C PHE A 272 -21.26 -12.18 -17.76
N GLY A 273 -20.33 -11.67 -18.56
CA GLY A 273 -20.55 -10.58 -19.51
C GLY A 273 -21.38 -10.97 -20.74
N GLY A 274 -21.54 -12.26 -21.02
CA GLY A 274 -22.32 -12.75 -22.15
C GLY A 274 -21.81 -12.19 -23.48
N ALA A 275 -22.71 -11.61 -24.30
CA ALA A 275 -22.35 -10.96 -25.56
C ALA A 275 -21.45 -9.71 -25.39
N ASP A 276 -21.46 -9.07 -24.21
CA ASP A 276 -20.71 -7.87 -23.88
C ASP A 276 -19.48 -8.21 -22.98
N ALA A 277 -18.97 -9.46 -22.98
CA ALA A 277 -17.90 -9.90 -22.09
C ALA A 277 -16.64 -9.02 -22.15
N ASP A 278 -16.20 -8.63 -23.34
CA ASP A 278 -15.04 -7.75 -23.53
C ASP A 278 -15.29 -6.35 -22.95
N ALA A 279 -16.50 -5.81 -23.15
CA ALA A 279 -16.91 -4.54 -22.58
C ALA A 279 -17.01 -4.61 -21.04
N ALA A 280 -17.48 -5.74 -20.49
CA ALA A 280 -17.55 -5.97 -19.05
C ALA A 280 -16.14 -6.02 -18.42
N ILE A 281 -15.20 -6.75 -19.02
CA ILE A 281 -13.80 -6.81 -18.56
C ILE A 281 -13.18 -5.41 -18.64
N ALA A 282 -13.37 -4.70 -19.74
CA ALA A 282 -12.84 -3.34 -19.92
C ALA A 282 -13.43 -2.37 -18.87
N ALA A 283 -14.75 -2.42 -18.66
CA ALA A 283 -15.44 -1.59 -17.66
C ALA A 283 -14.92 -1.85 -16.23
N MET A 284 -14.84 -3.13 -15.82
CA MET A 284 -14.36 -3.49 -14.50
C MET A 284 -12.88 -3.13 -14.31
N SER A 285 -12.06 -3.22 -15.37
CA SER A 285 -10.66 -2.78 -15.34
C SER A 285 -10.55 -1.26 -15.16
N VAL A 286 -11.37 -0.47 -15.84
CA VAL A 286 -11.41 1.00 -15.66
C VAL A 286 -11.86 1.35 -14.25
N VAL A 287 -12.96 0.75 -13.76
CA VAL A 287 -13.43 0.96 -12.39
C VAL A 287 -12.35 0.56 -11.37
N GLY A 288 -11.66 -0.55 -11.59
CA GLY A 288 -10.56 -1.01 -10.75
C GLY A 288 -9.40 0.03 -10.67
N ARG A 289 -9.04 0.67 -11.79
CA ARG A 289 -8.01 1.74 -11.80
C ARG A 289 -8.44 2.97 -11.02
N ILE A 290 -9.69 3.42 -11.19
CA ILE A 290 -10.26 4.57 -10.47
C ILE A 290 -10.28 4.30 -8.96
N THR A 291 -10.77 3.13 -8.56
CA THR A 291 -10.84 2.76 -7.14
C THR A 291 -9.48 2.46 -6.52
N MET A 292 -8.50 1.96 -7.30
CA MET A 292 -7.11 1.83 -6.88
C MET A 292 -6.49 3.19 -6.58
N PHE A 293 -6.72 4.19 -7.45
CA PHE A 293 -6.22 5.55 -7.23
C PHE A 293 -6.83 6.18 -5.97
N ALA A 294 -8.16 6.10 -5.81
CA ALA A 294 -8.84 6.56 -4.60
C ALA A 294 -8.37 5.80 -3.36
N GLY A 295 -8.22 4.47 -3.47
CA GLY A 295 -7.71 3.61 -2.41
C GLY A 295 -6.27 3.96 -1.99
N SER A 296 -5.42 4.36 -2.93
CA SER A 296 -4.05 4.81 -2.64
C SER A 296 -4.04 6.06 -1.76
N ALA A 297 -4.94 7.02 -2.02
CA ALA A 297 -5.11 8.20 -1.17
C ALA A 297 -5.57 7.82 0.26
N LEU A 298 -6.55 6.90 0.37
CA LEU A 298 -7.04 6.41 1.66
C LEU A 298 -5.97 5.66 2.44
N ILE A 299 -5.20 4.81 1.77
CA ILE A 299 -4.06 4.10 2.38
C ILE A 299 -3.02 5.11 2.85
N GLY A 300 -2.67 6.10 2.03
CA GLY A 300 -1.75 7.17 2.41
C GLY A 300 -2.21 7.95 3.63
N PHE A 301 -3.50 8.26 3.71
CA PHE A 301 -4.11 8.92 4.87
C PHE A 301 -3.99 8.06 6.14
N GLY A 302 -4.37 6.79 6.08
CA GLY A 302 -4.25 5.87 7.21
C GLY A 302 -2.78 5.62 7.62
N GLN A 303 -1.86 5.64 6.67
CA GLN A 303 -0.43 5.56 6.94
C GLN A 303 0.11 6.78 7.70
N GLY A 304 -0.48 7.98 7.51
CA GLY A 304 -0.16 9.15 8.31
C GLY A 304 -0.65 9.05 9.76
N PHE A 305 -1.75 8.34 10.00
CA PHE A 305 -2.27 8.04 11.33
C PHE A 305 -1.37 7.07 12.13
N GLN A 306 -0.72 6.09 11.47
CA GLN A 306 0.04 5.03 12.15
C GLN A 306 1.15 5.52 13.09
N PRO A 307 2.03 6.47 12.73
CA PRO A 307 3.05 6.97 13.64
C PRO A 307 2.47 7.65 14.88
N VAL A 308 1.36 8.38 14.73
CA VAL A 308 0.66 8.99 15.88
C VAL A 308 0.09 7.90 16.78
N CYS A 309 -0.58 6.91 16.20
CA CYS A 309 -1.13 5.77 16.92
C CYS A 309 -0.05 5.00 17.69
N GLY A 310 1.04 4.60 17.00
CA GLY A 310 2.09 3.78 17.60
C GLY A 310 2.86 4.49 18.71
N THR A 311 3.25 5.74 18.49
CA THR A 311 4.00 6.52 19.48
C THR A 311 3.16 6.84 20.71
N ASN A 312 1.90 7.25 20.55
CA ASN A 312 1.02 7.52 21.69
C ASN A 312 0.65 6.24 22.45
N PHE A 313 0.43 5.12 21.73
CA PHE A 313 0.20 3.83 22.37
C PHE A 313 1.42 3.37 23.18
N GLY A 314 2.62 3.49 22.60
CA GLY A 314 3.88 3.18 23.30
C GLY A 314 4.15 4.08 24.52
N ALA A 315 3.73 5.36 24.46
CA ALA A 315 3.81 6.31 25.57
C ALA A 315 2.72 6.11 26.63
N GLY A 316 1.81 5.15 26.47
CA GLY A 316 0.69 4.94 27.40
C GLY A 316 -0.46 5.94 27.23
N LYS A 317 -0.39 6.88 26.28
CA LYS A 317 -1.39 7.94 26.04
C LYS A 317 -2.55 7.42 25.16
N LYS A 318 -3.31 6.45 25.67
CA LYS A 318 -4.36 5.75 24.92
C LYS A 318 -5.53 6.65 24.51
N SER A 319 -5.88 7.65 25.33
CA SER A 319 -6.87 8.69 24.99
C SER A 319 -6.54 9.41 23.69
N ARG A 320 -5.27 9.77 23.49
CA ARG A 320 -4.82 10.43 22.28
C ARG A 320 -4.89 9.53 21.04
N VAL A 321 -4.66 8.21 21.19
CA VAL A 321 -4.89 7.25 20.09
C VAL A 321 -6.36 7.26 19.68
N ARG A 322 -7.27 7.24 20.65
CA ARG A 322 -8.72 7.30 20.41
C ARG A 322 -9.12 8.63 19.76
N GLU A 323 -8.63 9.75 20.25
CA GLU A 323 -8.87 11.08 19.68
C GLU A 323 -8.39 11.14 18.21
N ALA A 324 -7.17 10.67 17.94
CA ALA A 324 -6.61 10.60 16.59
C ALA A 324 -7.43 9.71 15.67
N PHE A 325 -7.90 8.55 16.14
CA PHE A 325 -8.75 7.66 15.36
C PHE A 325 -10.07 8.36 14.95
N TYR A 326 -10.78 8.97 15.90
CA TYR A 326 -12.03 9.66 15.59
C TYR A 326 -11.85 10.91 14.74
N PHE A 327 -10.75 11.65 14.93
CA PHE A 327 -10.41 12.77 14.06
C PHE A 327 -10.16 12.29 12.62
N CYS A 328 -9.34 11.24 12.45
CA CYS A 328 -9.10 10.64 11.14
C CYS A 328 -10.40 10.12 10.50
N LEU A 329 -11.28 9.50 11.29
CA LEU A 329 -12.56 9.03 10.81
C LEU A 329 -13.44 10.19 10.32
N LYS A 330 -13.58 11.26 11.10
CA LYS A 330 -14.36 12.44 10.71
C LYS A 330 -13.83 13.09 9.44
N LEU A 331 -12.52 13.37 9.40
CA LEU A 331 -11.88 13.99 8.24
C LEU A 331 -11.98 13.07 7.00
N GLY A 332 -11.74 11.77 7.18
CA GLY A 332 -11.87 10.78 6.13
C GLY A 332 -13.29 10.66 5.59
N CYS A 333 -14.30 10.64 6.46
CA CYS A 333 -15.71 10.62 6.05
C CYS A 333 -16.10 11.88 5.25
N VAL A 334 -15.62 13.05 5.63
CA VAL A 334 -15.88 14.29 4.89
C VAL A 334 -15.22 14.25 3.51
N THR A 335 -13.93 13.95 3.44
CA THR A 335 -13.18 13.92 2.18
C THR A 335 -13.70 12.82 1.24
N VAL A 336 -13.89 11.61 1.76
CA VAL A 336 -14.43 10.49 0.98
C VAL A 336 -15.88 10.73 0.59
N GLY A 337 -16.68 11.36 1.46
CA GLY A 337 -18.06 11.73 1.17
C GLY A 337 -18.16 12.67 -0.03
N ILE A 338 -17.29 13.69 -0.09
CA ILE A 338 -17.21 14.60 -1.25
C ILE A 338 -16.81 13.83 -2.51
N LEU A 339 -15.77 12.99 -2.44
CA LEU A 339 -15.32 12.17 -3.57
C LEU A 339 -16.39 11.18 -4.03
N SER A 340 -17.13 10.56 -3.09
CA SER A 340 -18.23 9.65 -3.39
C SER A 340 -19.37 10.37 -4.08
N LEU A 341 -19.72 11.57 -3.62
CA LEU A 341 -20.76 12.39 -4.26
C LEU A 341 -20.37 12.77 -5.70
N LEU A 342 -19.11 13.22 -5.90
CA LEU A 342 -18.59 13.51 -7.23
C LEU A 342 -18.57 12.27 -8.11
N GLY A 343 -18.11 11.14 -7.58
CA GLY A 343 -18.12 9.84 -8.27
C GLY A 343 -19.53 9.38 -8.64
N MET A 344 -20.52 9.62 -7.77
CA MET A 344 -21.93 9.26 -8.04
C MET A 344 -22.53 10.09 -9.18
N VAL A 345 -22.29 11.41 -9.16
CA VAL A 345 -22.83 12.35 -10.14
C VAL A 345 -22.12 12.20 -11.48
N PHE A 346 -20.79 12.18 -11.47
CA PHE A 346 -19.97 12.20 -12.68
C PHE A 346 -19.47 10.81 -13.14
N ALA A 347 -20.06 9.70 -12.64
CA ALA A 347 -19.64 8.35 -13.00
C ALA A 347 -19.54 8.11 -14.51
N PRO A 348 -20.55 8.46 -15.35
CA PRO A 348 -20.45 8.25 -16.79
C PRO A 348 -19.29 9.00 -17.42
N GLN A 349 -19.10 10.28 -17.05
CA GLN A 349 -18.03 11.12 -17.57
C GLN A 349 -16.64 10.62 -17.14
N ILE A 350 -16.52 10.16 -15.89
CA ILE A 350 -15.27 9.59 -15.37
C ILE A 350 -14.90 8.33 -16.14
N ILE A 351 -15.86 7.42 -16.38
CA ILE A 351 -15.61 6.20 -17.16
C ILE A 351 -15.27 6.54 -18.61
N ALA A 352 -16.02 7.45 -19.25
CA ALA A 352 -15.81 7.89 -20.62
C ALA A 352 -14.42 8.53 -20.86
N LEU A 353 -13.85 9.17 -19.83
CA LEU A 353 -12.49 9.72 -19.88
C LEU A 353 -11.43 8.65 -20.12
N PHE A 354 -11.64 7.42 -19.58
CA PHE A 354 -10.72 6.29 -19.77
C PHE A 354 -11.04 5.49 -21.04
N ARG A 355 -12.33 5.29 -21.33
CA ARG A 355 -12.81 4.54 -22.49
C ARG A 355 -14.17 5.07 -22.95
N ASN A 356 -14.16 5.76 -24.10
CA ASN A 356 -15.39 6.31 -24.69
C ASN A 356 -16.09 5.27 -25.56
N ASP A 357 -16.61 4.21 -24.93
CA ASP A 357 -17.39 3.15 -25.52
C ASP A 357 -18.74 3.09 -24.78
N PRO A 358 -19.91 3.16 -25.48
CA PRO A 358 -21.20 3.22 -24.83
C PRO A 358 -21.47 2.07 -23.86
N LYS A 359 -21.07 0.84 -24.21
CA LYS A 359 -21.26 -0.33 -23.38
C LYS A 359 -20.34 -0.34 -22.15
N VAL A 360 -19.10 0.06 -22.31
CA VAL A 360 -18.14 0.22 -21.23
C VAL A 360 -18.61 1.30 -20.25
N VAL A 361 -19.14 2.42 -20.76
CA VAL A 361 -19.69 3.51 -19.94
C VAL A 361 -20.92 3.04 -19.17
N GLU A 362 -21.84 2.33 -19.81
CA GLU A 362 -23.06 1.78 -19.18
C GLU A 362 -22.70 0.86 -18.01
N ILE A 363 -21.89 -0.19 -18.29
CA ILE A 363 -21.51 -1.20 -17.30
C ILE A 363 -20.66 -0.58 -16.18
N GLY A 364 -19.65 0.23 -16.55
CA GLY A 364 -18.73 0.85 -15.61
C GLY A 364 -19.40 1.86 -14.68
N THR A 365 -20.40 2.59 -15.18
CA THR A 365 -21.16 3.55 -14.36
C THR A 365 -21.89 2.87 -13.21
N VAL A 366 -22.54 1.74 -13.44
CA VAL A 366 -23.23 0.97 -12.40
C VAL A 366 -22.22 0.49 -11.35
N ALA A 367 -21.13 -0.12 -11.80
CA ALA A 367 -20.08 -0.62 -10.91
C ALA A 367 -19.42 0.50 -10.10
N LEU A 368 -19.07 1.63 -10.72
CA LEU A 368 -18.45 2.76 -10.03
C LEU A 368 -19.40 3.37 -9.00
N ARG A 369 -20.67 3.57 -9.33
CA ARG A 369 -21.68 4.07 -8.38
C ARG A 369 -21.85 3.15 -7.18
N ALA A 370 -21.91 1.85 -7.38
CA ALA A 370 -21.98 0.89 -6.30
C ALA A 370 -20.75 0.98 -5.37
N GLN A 371 -19.55 1.08 -5.94
CA GLN A 371 -18.32 1.13 -5.15
C GLN A 371 -18.11 2.45 -4.41
N VAL A 372 -18.48 3.61 -4.99
CA VAL A 372 -18.31 4.89 -4.30
C VAL A 372 -19.25 5.06 -3.10
N ILE A 373 -20.42 4.42 -3.11
CA ILE A 373 -21.32 4.39 -1.95
C ILE A 373 -20.65 3.70 -0.75
N THR A 374 -19.98 2.57 -0.98
CA THR A 374 -19.34 1.81 0.10
C THR A 374 -17.95 2.29 0.45
N LEU A 375 -17.39 3.22 -0.32
CA LEU A 375 -16.08 3.81 -0.03
C LEU A 375 -16.03 4.51 1.34
N LEU A 376 -17.17 5.02 1.84
CA LEU A 376 -17.30 5.54 3.21
C LEU A 376 -17.05 4.47 4.28
N LEU A 377 -17.44 3.22 4.02
CA LEU A 377 -17.18 2.10 4.92
C LEU A 377 -15.69 1.71 4.89
N ALA A 378 -15.05 1.89 3.74
CA ALA A 378 -13.63 1.55 3.57
C ALA A 378 -12.72 2.38 4.49
N ILE A 379 -13.07 3.64 4.80
CA ILE A 379 -12.26 4.45 5.73
C ILE A 379 -12.23 3.85 7.13
N TRP A 380 -13.38 3.36 7.63
CA TRP A 380 -13.45 2.66 8.91
C TRP A 380 -12.60 1.38 8.90
N ILE A 381 -12.73 0.57 7.84
CA ILE A 381 -12.00 -0.70 7.70
C ILE A 381 -10.48 -0.45 7.68
N ILE A 382 -10.02 0.52 6.89
CA ILE A 382 -8.59 0.87 6.75
C ILE A 382 -8.02 1.39 8.06
N LEU A 383 -8.69 2.35 8.73
CA LEU A 383 -8.24 2.90 10.00
C LEU A 383 -8.22 1.82 11.10
N THR A 384 -9.23 0.96 11.15
CA THR A 384 -9.27 -0.17 12.09
C THR A 384 -8.13 -1.14 11.85
N ASN A 385 -7.91 -1.55 10.59
CA ASN A 385 -6.79 -2.42 10.22
C ASN A 385 -5.45 -1.83 10.66
N MET A 386 -5.20 -0.55 10.33
CA MET A 386 -3.95 0.13 10.65
C MET A 386 -3.77 0.37 12.14
N MET A 387 -4.83 0.69 12.87
CA MET A 387 -4.79 0.78 14.34
C MET A 387 -4.40 -0.56 14.97
N LEU A 388 -5.14 -1.62 14.64
CA LEU A 388 -4.90 -2.97 15.20
C LEU A 388 -3.48 -3.47 14.87
N GLN A 389 -3.02 -3.24 13.63
CA GLN A 389 -1.67 -3.58 13.20
C GLN A 389 -0.62 -2.82 14.02
N THR A 390 -0.83 -1.52 14.23
CA THR A 390 0.13 -0.65 14.90
C THR A 390 0.23 -0.93 16.40
N ILE A 391 -0.89 -1.22 17.08
CA ILE A 391 -0.90 -1.55 18.51
C ILE A 391 -0.47 -3.01 18.79
N GLY A 392 -0.33 -3.85 17.74
CA GLY A 392 0.22 -5.20 17.86
C GLY A 392 -0.81 -6.34 17.89
N TYR A 393 -2.08 -6.08 17.59
CA TYR A 393 -3.12 -7.12 17.46
C TYR A 393 -3.09 -7.78 16.07
N ALA A 394 -1.98 -8.50 15.81
CA ALA A 394 -1.65 -9.05 14.49
C ALA A 394 -2.75 -9.94 13.89
N GLY A 395 -3.33 -10.86 14.66
CA GLY A 395 -4.39 -11.75 14.19
C GLY A 395 -5.65 -11.00 13.75
N GLN A 396 -6.12 -10.06 14.57
CA GLN A 396 -7.29 -9.24 14.25
C GLN A 396 -7.00 -8.30 13.06
N ALA A 397 -5.80 -7.70 13.02
CA ALA A 397 -5.38 -6.87 11.90
C ALA A 397 -5.32 -7.67 10.59
N SER A 398 -4.78 -8.90 10.61
CA SER A 398 -4.72 -9.78 9.44
C SER A 398 -6.11 -10.20 8.97
N LEU A 399 -7.02 -10.49 9.91
CA LEU A 399 -8.41 -10.83 9.59
C LEU A 399 -9.13 -9.66 8.89
N VAL A 400 -8.99 -8.44 9.43
CA VAL A 400 -9.56 -7.23 8.80
C VAL A 400 -8.88 -6.92 7.46
N ALA A 401 -7.55 -7.13 7.34
CA ALA A 401 -6.82 -6.95 6.09
C ALA A 401 -7.30 -7.91 4.99
N ALA A 402 -7.49 -9.19 5.35
CA ALA A 402 -7.94 -10.21 4.41
C ALA A 402 -9.45 -10.15 4.11
N SER A 403 -10.24 -9.53 4.96
CA SER A 403 -11.71 -9.55 4.83
C SER A 403 -12.20 -8.87 3.56
N ARG A 404 -11.64 -7.69 3.24
CA ARG A 404 -12.14 -6.82 2.19
C ARG A 404 -11.93 -7.37 0.78
N GLN A 405 -10.79 -7.97 0.50
CA GLN A 405 -10.41 -8.45 -0.84
C GLN A 405 -10.26 -9.97 -0.92
N GLY A 406 -10.30 -10.66 0.22
CA GLY A 406 -10.20 -12.12 0.29
C GLY A 406 -11.50 -12.75 0.79
N LEU A 407 -11.68 -12.73 2.12
CA LEU A 407 -12.71 -13.50 2.83
C LEU A 407 -14.15 -13.23 2.35
N PHE A 408 -14.48 -11.97 2.05
CA PHE A 408 -15.85 -11.62 1.61
C PHE A 408 -15.92 -11.33 0.12
N PHE A 409 -14.87 -10.79 -0.50
CA PHE A 409 -14.91 -10.44 -1.92
C PHE A 409 -14.88 -11.69 -2.81
N ILE A 410 -13.97 -12.64 -2.56
CA ILE A 410 -13.85 -13.84 -3.40
C ILE A 410 -15.16 -14.64 -3.41
N PRO A 411 -15.79 -14.96 -2.26
CA PRO A 411 -17.12 -15.58 -2.28
C PRO A 411 -18.18 -14.72 -2.96
N ALA A 412 -18.20 -13.41 -2.71
CA ALA A 412 -19.19 -12.51 -3.31
C ALA A 412 -19.12 -12.53 -4.84
N VAL A 413 -17.90 -12.46 -5.41
CA VAL A 413 -17.70 -12.45 -6.86
C VAL A 413 -17.98 -13.82 -7.53
N PHE A 414 -18.04 -14.91 -6.75
CA PHE A 414 -18.47 -16.21 -7.23
C PHE A 414 -19.99 -16.43 -7.12
N PHE A 415 -20.59 -16.07 -6.00
CA PHE A 415 -22.01 -16.37 -5.74
C PHE A 415 -22.96 -15.31 -6.32
N LEU A 416 -22.66 -14.01 -6.20
CA LEU A 416 -23.55 -12.98 -6.69
C LEU A 416 -23.83 -13.04 -8.21
N PRO A 417 -22.84 -13.32 -9.05
CA PRO A 417 -23.10 -13.43 -10.49
C PRO A 417 -23.99 -14.61 -10.86
N GLN A 418 -24.01 -15.68 -10.08
CA GLN A 418 -24.91 -16.83 -10.32
C GLN A 418 -26.38 -16.43 -10.12
N CYS A 419 -26.66 -15.47 -9.23
CA CYS A 419 -28.01 -14.99 -8.95
C CYS A 419 -28.40 -13.77 -9.79
N PHE A 420 -27.45 -12.88 -10.07
CA PHE A 420 -27.70 -11.55 -10.65
C PHE A 420 -26.92 -11.29 -11.96
N GLY A 421 -26.25 -12.30 -12.52
CA GLY A 421 -25.46 -12.14 -13.73
C GLY A 421 -24.37 -11.06 -13.58
N LEU A 422 -24.17 -10.25 -14.61
CA LEU A 422 -23.16 -9.19 -14.62
C LEU A 422 -23.34 -8.17 -13.49
N PHE A 423 -24.59 -7.87 -13.10
CA PHE A 423 -24.88 -6.96 -11.97
C PHE A 423 -24.26 -7.49 -10.67
N GLY A 424 -24.26 -8.82 -10.46
CA GLY A 424 -23.57 -9.44 -9.32
C GLY A 424 -22.07 -9.17 -9.29
N VAL A 425 -21.40 -9.14 -10.46
CA VAL A 425 -19.97 -8.79 -10.56
C VAL A 425 -19.75 -7.32 -10.18
N GLN A 426 -20.62 -6.41 -10.68
CA GLN A 426 -20.52 -4.98 -10.45
C GLN A 426 -20.64 -4.60 -8.98
N ILE A 427 -21.48 -5.28 -8.21
CA ILE A 427 -21.73 -5.00 -6.78
C ILE A 427 -20.88 -5.85 -5.82
N ALA A 428 -20.11 -6.82 -6.29
CA ALA A 428 -19.38 -7.76 -5.44
C ALA A 428 -18.45 -7.07 -4.43
N GLN A 429 -17.72 -6.02 -4.86
CA GLN A 429 -16.85 -5.25 -3.97
C GLN A 429 -17.67 -4.49 -2.91
N SER A 430 -18.80 -3.94 -3.28
CA SER A 430 -19.68 -3.20 -2.34
C SER A 430 -20.23 -4.10 -1.26
N VAL A 431 -20.65 -5.30 -1.62
CA VAL A 431 -21.11 -6.32 -0.66
C VAL A 431 -19.96 -6.74 0.26
N ALA A 432 -18.78 -6.97 -0.28
CA ALA A 432 -17.59 -7.28 0.52
C ALA A 432 -17.23 -6.16 1.50
N ASP A 433 -17.33 -4.90 1.09
CA ASP A 433 -17.07 -3.75 1.96
C ASP A 433 -18.07 -3.66 3.13
N VAL A 434 -19.35 -3.96 2.91
CA VAL A 434 -20.37 -4.02 3.97
C VAL A 434 -20.04 -5.10 5.00
N PHE A 435 -19.76 -6.33 4.57
CA PHE A 435 -19.42 -7.41 5.48
C PHE A 435 -18.09 -7.16 6.20
N SER A 436 -17.10 -6.59 5.52
CA SER A 436 -15.83 -6.19 6.14
C SER A 436 -16.00 -5.09 7.18
N PHE A 437 -16.91 -4.14 6.95
CA PHE A 437 -17.26 -3.13 7.93
C PHE A 437 -17.93 -3.74 9.16
N LEU A 438 -18.90 -4.64 8.96
CA LEU A 438 -19.56 -5.35 10.06
C LEU A 438 -18.59 -6.18 10.91
N LEU A 439 -17.56 -6.76 10.28
CA LEU A 439 -16.49 -7.46 10.98
C LEU A 439 -15.56 -6.48 11.75
N ALA A 440 -15.15 -5.39 11.10
CA ALA A 440 -14.20 -4.43 11.67
C ALA A 440 -14.81 -3.59 12.80
N LEU A 441 -16.12 -3.30 12.74
CA LEU A 441 -16.81 -2.43 13.70
C LEU A 441 -16.69 -2.91 15.15
N PRO A 442 -17.07 -4.16 15.51
CA PRO A 442 -16.96 -4.63 16.89
C PRO A 442 -15.50 -4.74 17.37
N LEU A 443 -14.57 -5.09 16.48
CA LEU A 443 -13.14 -5.16 16.82
C LEU A 443 -12.59 -3.79 17.20
N ALA A 444 -12.86 -2.76 16.39
CA ALA A 444 -12.43 -1.40 16.68
C ALA A 444 -13.09 -0.86 17.95
N LEU A 445 -14.41 -1.02 18.10
CA LEU A 445 -15.15 -0.50 19.26
C LEU A 445 -14.69 -1.15 20.58
N ARG A 446 -14.36 -2.45 20.56
CA ARG A 446 -13.82 -3.14 21.74
C ARG A 446 -12.50 -2.52 22.19
N VAL A 447 -11.57 -2.27 21.26
CA VAL A 447 -10.28 -1.67 21.55
C VAL A 447 -10.44 -0.20 21.98
N LEU A 448 -11.24 0.58 21.28
CA LEU A 448 -11.47 1.99 21.61
C LEU A 448 -12.19 2.19 22.95
N LYS A 449 -13.04 1.23 23.35
CA LYS A 449 -13.64 1.22 24.70
C LYS A 449 -12.61 0.95 25.78
N SER A 450 -11.69 -0.01 25.59
CA SER A 450 -10.64 -0.26 26.57
C SER A 450 -9.72 0.95 26.79
N PHE A 451 -9.53 1.78 25.77
CA PHE A 451 -8.76 3.02 25.89
C PHE A 451 -9.46 4.12 26.71
N ARG A 452 -10.77 4.04 26.90
CA ARG A 452 -11.53 4.97 27.75
C ARG A 452 -11.40 4.63 29.23
N THR A 453 -11.39 3.37 29.58
CA THR A 453 -11.35 2.92 30.97
C THR A 453 -9.97 3.08 31.65
N ASP A 454 -8.90 3.16 30.86
CA ASP A 454 -7.54 3.32 31.37
C ASP A 454 -7.18 4.77 31.70
N ASP A 455 -7.98 5.76 31.26
CA ASP A 455 -7.78 7.19 31.52
C ASP A 455 -8.61 7.72 32.72
N GLU A 456 -9.56 6.95 33.26
CA GLU A 456 -10.23 7.32 34.50
C GLU A 456 -9.24 7.04 35.65
N PRO A 457 -8.83 8.10 36.42
CA PRO A 457 -8.04 7.85 37.63
C PRO A 457 -8.82 6.89 38.50
N ALA A 458 -8.08 5.97 39.15
CA ALA A 458 -8.64 5.01 40.12
C ALA A 458 -9.29 5.78 41.29
N GLN A 459 -10.41 6.41 41.03
CA GLN A 459 -11.29 6.95 42.04
C GLN A 459 -12.36 5.91 42.32
N THR A 460 -12.22 5.36 43.52
CA THR A 460 -13.20 4.54 44.23
C THR A 460 -13.45 3.12 43.68
N ARG A 461 -12.59 2.21 44.09
CA ARG A 461 -13.03 0.89 44.57
C ARG A 461 -12.57 0.64 45.99
#